data_2027efc76afb89ab2099d76027e37f12
#
_entry.id   2027efc76afb89ab2099d76027e37f12
#
_cell.length_a   1.000
_cell.length_b   1.000
_cell.length_c   1.000
_cell.angle_alpha   90.00
_cell.angle_beta   90.00
_cell.angle_gamma   90.00
#
_symmetry.space_group_name_H-M   'P 1'
#
loop_
_entity.id
_entity.type
_entity.pdbx_description
1 polymer ?
#
loop_
_entity_poly.entity_id
_entity_poly.type
_entity_poly.pdbx_seq_one_letter_code
_entity_poly.pdbx_strand_id
1 'polypeptide(L)'
;MKKIVSYFFLFFILLNLQGCNAEKNNKKAFSQPELYSLNFGIEGEKKFKSYMQTDVDQQPAGMSFFDLTWEPPHLANIKIYLGENSFVIKNAFLAMGTRIDYAQQNEGIQIIDVTAGLNKEEFVSEEQAYMAYKELFSQLQKAGWKAYFYPSDTRFDKKDNLKVMQEDGVIIDPYNFLTLKQWKEYFDSKSIVVIRLYTNGILAELSMSRTKSKEDKKQYVLRFSVQTIRYVTKNSIENGYNLTGPELKRAYDEMVLVDQKDRKKAEIKAKKEGFHIDEAYQNPDVWQYVK
;
A
#
# COMPACT_ATOMS: atom_id res chain seq x y z
N MET A 1 -20.96 68.50 -21.62
CA MET A 1 -20.57 68.98 -23.00
C MET A 1 -19.06 68.93 -23.08
N LYS A 2 -18.52 68.01 -23.84
CA LYS A 2 -17.28 67.99 -24.63
C LYS A 2 -16.94 66.53 -24.92
N LYS A 3 -17.16 66.18 -26.18
CA LYS A 3 -16.75 64.87 -26.76
C LYS A 3 -15.22 64.86 -26.91
N ILE A 4 -14.55 63.75 -26.49
CA ILE A 4 -13.16 63.50 -26.87
C ILE A 4 -13.17 62.26 -27.72
N VAL A 5 -12.82 62.42 -28.98
CA VAL A 5 -12.59 61.40 -29.99
C VAL A 5 -11.21 60.82 -29.73
N SER A 6 -11.09 59.48 -29.52
CA SER A 6 -9.81 58.79 -29.39
C SER A 6 -9.53 58.02 -30.67
N TYR A 7 -8.42 58.33 -31.32
CA TYR A 7 -7.97 57.76 -32.58
C TYR A 7 -7.35 56.41 -32.33
N PHE A 8 -7.81 55.39 -33.04
CA PHE A 8 -7.24 54.04 -33.11
C PHE A 8 -6.01 54.07 -34.03
N PHE A 9 -4.83 53.86 -33.46
CA PHE A 9 -3.59 53.71 -34.22
C PHE A 9 -3.37 52.22 -34.51
N LEU A 10 -3.58 51.85 -35.78
CA LEU A 10 -3.35 50.50 -36.31
C LEU A 10 -1.84 50.36 -36.60
N PHE A 11 -1.12 49.64 -35.75
CA PHE A 11 0.30 49.33 -36.01
C PHE A 11 0.40 47.92 -36.61
N PHE A 12 0.67 47.87 -37.91
CA PHE A 12 0.93 46.64 -38.64
C PHE A 12 2.37 46.20 -38.38
N ILE A 13 2.58 45.20 -37.55
CA ILE A 13 3.89 44.54 -37.41
C ILE A 13 3.91 43.33 -38.31
N LEU A 14 4.67 43.42 -39.39
CA LEU A 14 5.10 42.28 -40.20
C LEU A 14 6.10 41.44 -39.40
N LEU A 15 5.66 40.33 -38.82
CA LEU A 15 6.53 39.35 -38.24
C LEU A 15 7.00 38.34 -39.31
N ASN A 16 8.28 38.38 -39.56
CA ASN A 16 8.99 37.41 -40.38
C ASN A 16 8.81 36.00 -39.78
N LEU A 17 8.16 35.13 -40.52
CA LEU A 17 8.14 33.69 -40.26
C LEU A 17 9.49 33.11 -40.66
N GLN A 18 10.46 33.17 -39.75
CA GLN A 18 11.61 32.27 -39.80
C GLN A 18 11.17 30.92 -39.27
N GLY A 19 11.10 29.93 -40.16
CA GLY A 19 10.81 28.56 -39.82
C GLY A 19 11.82 28.00 -38.83
N CYS A 20 11.40 27.81 -37.60
CA CYS A 20 12.09 26.91 -36.70
C CYS A 20 11.92 25.50 -37.24
N ASN A 21 13.00 24.93 -37.77
CA ASN A 21 13.15 23.49 -37.95
C ASN A 21 12.97 22.87 -36.57
N ALA A 22 11.80 22.35 -36.28
CA ALA A 22 11.60 21.46 -35.15
C ALA A 22 12.42 20.19 -35.43
N GLU A 23 13.59 20.11 -34.82
CA GLU A 23 14.26 18.83 -34.64
C GLU A 23 13.24 17.87 -34.05
N LYS A 24 12.82 16.90 -34.85
CA LYS A 24 12.09 15.73 -34.38
C LYS A 24 13.04 14.99 -33.44
N ASN A 25 13.02 15.38 -32.16
CA ASN A 25 13.54 14.53 -31.10
C ASN A 25 12.74 13.21 -31.18
N ASN A 26 13.33 12.22 -31.86
CA ASN A 26 12.94 10.84 -31.77
C ASN A 26 13.19 10.39 -30.31
N LYS A 27 12.35 10.83 -29.35
CA LYS A 27 12.20 10.11 -28.12
C LYS A 27 11.70 8.72 -28.54
N LYS A 28 12.61 7.73 -28.52
CA LYS A 28 12.21 6.32 -28.58
C LYS A 28 11.02 6.20 -27.64
N ALA A 29 9.86 5.86 -28.20
CA ALA A 29 8.69 5.55 -27.38
C ALA A 29 9.12 4.41 -26.46
N PHE A 30 9.31 4.73 -25.19
CA PHE A 30 9.63 3.75 -24.17
C PHE A 30 8.36 2.91 -24.08
N SER A 31 8.38 1.70 -24.66
CA SER A 31 7.25 0.78 -24.49
C SER A 31 7.21 0.43 -23.01
N GLN A 32 6.22 0.97 -22.29
CA GLN A 32 6.04 0.64 -20.89
C GLN A 32 5.80 -0.87 -20.77
N PRO A 33 6.43 -1.55 -19.79
CA PRO A 33 6.23 -2.96 -19.60
C PRO A 33 4.76 -3.24 -19.25
N GLU A 34 4.22 -4.35 -19.73
CA GLU A 34 2.87 -4.79 -19.39
C GLU A 34 2.74 -5.13 -17.89
N LEU A 35 3.85 -5.51 -17.26
CA LEU A 35 3.94 -5.87 -15.84
C LEU A 35 5.24 -5.31 -15.23
N TYR A 36 5.09 -4.48 -14.21
CA TYR A 36 6.19 -3.95 -13.41
C TYR A 36 6.49 -4.92 -12.27
N SER A 37 7.71 -5.43 -12.19
CA SER A 37 8.13 -6.33 -11.10
C SER A 37 8.93 -5.55 -10.07
N LEU A 38 8.39 -5.38 -8.86
CA LEU A 38 9.02 -4.66 -7.75
C LEU A 38 9.53 -5.63 -6.69
N ASN A 39 10.74 -5.36 -6.19
CA ASN A 39 11.46 -6.18 -5.23
C ASN A 39 11.85 -5.36 -4.01
N PHE A 40 12.14 -6.02 -2.90
CA PHE A 40 12.79 -5.43 -1.73
C PHE A 40 14.32 -5.45 -1.87
N GLY A 41 14.98 -4.74 -0.95
CA GLY A 41 16.43 -4.71 -0.86
C GLY A 41 17.10 -3.91 -1.97
N ILE A 42 18.41 -4.14 -2.14
CA ILE A 42 19.24 -3.46 -3.14
C ILE A 42 18.77 -3.75 -4.58
N GLU A 43 18.33 -4.97 -4.85
CA GLU A 43 17.76 -5.30 -6.17
C GLU A 43 16.45 -4.56 -6.44
N GLY A 44 15.66 -4.33 -5.40
CA GLY A 44 14.47 -3.49 -5.47
C GLY A 44 14.81 -2.05 -5.86
N GLU A 45 15.82 -1.47 -5.24
CA GLU A 45 16.29 -0.12 -5.57
C GLU A 45 16.71 0.00 -7.05
N LYS A 46 17.49 -0.99 -7.56
CA LYS A 46 17.87 -1.03 -8.97
C LYS A 46 16.66 -1.14 -9.89
N LYS A 47 15.65 -1.94 -9.51
CA LYS A 47 14.42 -2.11 -10.29
C LYS A 47 13.60 -0.82 -10.34
N PHE A 48 13.38 -0.16 -9.21
CA PHE A 48 12.70 1.13 -9.19
C PHE A 48 13.41 2.13 -10.10
N LYS A 49 14.73 2.32 -9.93
CA LYS A 49 15.55 3.22 -10.78
C LYS A 49 15.44 2.89 -12.28
N SER A 50 15.29 1.61 -12.64
CA SER A 50 15.16 1.22 -14.05
C SER A 50 13.80 1.60 -14.67
N TYR A 51 12.79 1.82 -13.86
CA TYR A 51 11.43 2.20 -14.28
C TYR A 51 11.15 3.70 -14.12
N MET A 52 11.86 4.39 -13.21
CA MET A 52 11.68 5.80 -12.94
C MET A 52 12.03 6.67 -14.14
N GLN A 53 11.29 7.76 -14.28
CA GLN A 53 11.57 8.85 -15.23
C GLN A 53 12.06 10.12 -14.51
N THR A 54 12.02 10.12 -13.18
CA THR A 54 12.43 11.21 -12.29
C THR A 54 13.60 10.78 -11.42
N ASP A 55 14.27 11.74 -10.82
CA ASP A 55 15.30 11.47 -9.81
C ASP A 55 14.70 10.92 -8.52
N VAL A 56 15.53 10.27 -7.70
CA VAL A 56 15.17 9.80 -6.36
C VAL A 56 14.94 11.00 -5.46
N ASP A 57 13.81 11.06 -4.78
CA ASP A 57 13.51 12.10 -3.79
C ASP A 57 14.16 11.75 -2.45
N GLN A 58 15.23 12.47 -2.10
CA GLN A 58 15.97 12.28 -0.86
C GLN A 58 15.51 13.29 0.19
N GLN A 59 14.91 12.81 1.27
CA GLN A 59 14.40 13.65 2.33
C GLN A 59 15.43 13.88 3.44
N PRO A 60 15.52 15.11 4.01
CA PRO A 60 16.41 15.40 5.13
C PRO A 60 16.18 14.52 6.37
N ALA A 61 14.98 13.95 6.49
CA ALA A 61 14.62 13.02 7.57
C ALA A 61 15.31 11.65 7.46
N GLY A 62 16.13 11.42 6.44
CA GLY A 62 16.87 10.17 6.25
C GLY A 62 16.05 9.07 5.60
N MET A 63 15.23 9.41 4.63
CA MET A 63 14.50 8.48 3.76
C MET A 63 14.65 8.91 2.30
N SER A 64 14.69 7.92 1.40
CA SER A 64 14.65 8.14 -0.04
C SER A 64 13.44 7.47 -0.65
N PHE A 65 12.73 8.20 -1.52
CA PHE A 65 11.52 7.74 -2.19
C PHE A 65 11.77 7.54 -3.69
N PHE A 66 11.20 6.45 -4.21
CA PHE A 66 11.33 6.00 -5.59
C PHE A 66 9.93 5.89 -6.19
N ASP A 67 9.50 6.91 -6.92
CA ASP A 67 8.12 7.06 -7.37
C ASP A 67 7.90 6.57 -8.80
N LEU A 68 6.80 5.85 -8.99
CA LEU A 68 6.28 5.44 -10.29
C LEU A 68 4.80 5.85 -10.36
N THR A 69 4.41 6.56 -11.42
CA THR A 69 3.04 7.03 -11.60
C THR A 69 2.48 6.66 -12.96
N TRP A 70 1.19 6.40 -13.02
CA TRP A 70 0.45 6.08 -14.23
C TRP A 70 -0.91 6.78 -14.21
N GLU A 71 -1.35 7.21 -15.38
CA GLU A 71 -2.64 7.90 -15.54
C GLU A 71 -3.59 7.10 -16.41
N PRO A 72 -4.91 7.18 -16.15
CA PRO A 72 -5.90 6.58 -17.03
C PRO A 72 -5.74 7.11 -18.48
N PRO A 73 -5.94 6.26 -19.48
CA PRO A 73 -6.38 4.86 -19.41
C PRO A 73 -5.25 3.83 -19.20
N HIS A 74 -4.00 4.26 -19.02
CA HIS A 74 -2.79 3.43 -19.01
C HIS A 74 -2.33 3.08 -17.58
N LEU A 75 -3.21 2.45 -16.81
CA LEU A 75 -2.88 1.97 -15.47
C LEU A 75 -1.94 0.77 -15.53
N ALA A 76 -1.10 0.62 -14.51
CA ALA A 76 -0.09 -0.43 -14.44
C ALA A 76 -0.60 -1.71 -13.76
N ASN A 77 0.04 -2.83 -14.09
CA ASN A 77 0.01 -4.04 -13.28
C ASN A 77 1.34 -4.15 -12.53
N ILE A 78 1.28 -4.27 -11.20
CA ILE A 78 2.44 -4.34 -10.32
C ILE A 78 2.55 -5.73 -9.73
N LYS A 79 3.65 -6.43 -10.00
CA LYS A 79 3.99 -7.68 -9.32
C LYS A 79 4.90 -7.35 -8.13
N ILE A 80 4.44 -7.61 -6.92
CA ILE A 80 5.32 -7.67 -5.76
C ILE A 80 6.01 -9.03 -5.81
N TYR A 81 7.32 -9.00 -6.08
CA TYR A 81 8.09 -10.23 -6.30
C TYR A 81 8.66 -10.76 -4.99
N LEU A 82 8.19 -11.93 -4.58
CA LEU A 82 8.54 -12.63 -3.33
C LEU A 82 8.66 -14.15 -3.56
N GLY A 83 9.22 -14.55 -4.70
CA GLY A 83 9.26 -15.97 -5.08
C GLY A 83 7.85 -16.56 -5.20
N GLU A 84 7.58 -17.62 -4.48
CA GLU A 84 6.28 -18.32 -4.48
C GLU A 84 5.14 -17.48 -3.87
N ASN A 85 5.48 -16.53 -3.00
CA ASN A 85 4.51 -15.64 -2.36
C ASN A 85 4.22 -14.36 -3.15
N SER A 86 4.69 -14.28 -4.40
CA SER A 86 4.45 -13.15 -5.28
C SER A 86 2.96 -12.99 -5.59
N PHE A 87 2.51 -11.74 -5.74
CA PHE A 87 1.15 -11.42 -6.17
C PHE A 87 1.13 -10.19 -7.07
N VAL A 88 0.02 -9.99 -7.78
CA VAL A 88 -0.15 -8.89 -8.72
C VAL A 88 -1.25 -7.94 -8.24
N ILE A 89 -0.91 -6.66 -8.17
CA ILE A 89 -1.84 -5.55 -7.95
C ILE A 89 -2.16 -4.97 -9.33
N LYS A 90 -3.41 -5.10 -9.76
CA LYS A 90 -3.88 -4.55 -11.04
C LYS A 90 -4.32 -3.09 -10.88
N ASN A 91 -4.36 -2.36 -11.99
CA ASN A 91 -4.91 -1.01 -12.07
C ASN A 91 -4.22 0.00 -11.14
N ALA A 92 -2.91 -0.13 -10.94
CA ALA A 92 -2.12 0.79 -10.14
C ALA A 92 -1.93 2.13 -10.86
N PHE A 93 -2.06 3.22 -10.11
CA PHE A 93 -1.75 4.58 -10.57
C PHE A 93 -0.60 5.22 -9.81
N LEU A 94 -0.15 4.60 -8.71
CA LEU A 94 1.03 5.00 -7.96
C LEU A 94 1.71 3.76 -7.38
N ALA A 95 3.04 3.69 -7.49
CA ALA A 95 3.87 2.81 -6.67
C ALA A 95 5.07 3.60 -6.16
N MET A 96 5.40 3.42 -4.88
CA MET A 96 6.51 4.10 -4.22
C MET A 96 7.36 3.08 -3.46
N GLY A 97 8.67 3.06 -3.74
CA GLY A 97 9.64 2.35 -2.93
C GLY A 97 10.26 3.28 -1.90
N THR A 98 10.43 2.83 -0.66
CA THR A 98 11.12 3.61 0.37
C THR A 98 12.36 2.89 0.87
N ARG A 99 13.49 3.61 0.85
CA ARG A 99 14.76 3.21 1.47
C ARG A 99 14.99 4.04 2.73
N ILE A 100 15.51 3.39 3.76
CA ILE A 100 15.86 4.02 5.03
C ILE A 100 17.34 4.38 5.00
N ASP A 101 17.66 5.67 4.92
CA ASP A 101 19.03 6.18 4.74
C ASP A 101 19.77 6.37 6.06
N TYR A 102 19.05 6.50 7.19
CA TYR A 102 19.67 6.58 8.52
C TYR A 102 20.09 5.21 9.08
N ALA A 103 19.79 4.11 8.38
CA ALA A 103 20.31 2.80 8.74
C ALA A 103 21.84 2.76 8.53
N GLN A 104 22.56 2.06 9.41
CA GLN A 104 24.03 1.93 9.34
C GLN A 104 24.49 1.29 8.02
N GLN A 105 23.65 0.44 7.44
CA GLN A 105 23.90 -0.22 6.16
C GLN A 105 22.79 0.11 5.18
N ASN A 106 23.13 0.30 3.92
CA ASN A 106 22.12 0.42 2.87
C ASN A 106 21.43 -0.94 2.67
N GLU A 107 20.21 -1.05 3.19
CA GLU A 107 19.35 -2.23 3.06
C GLU A 107 18.48 -2.19 1.78
N GLY A 108 18.60 -1.15 0.95
CA GLY A 108 17.76 -0.92 -0.21
C GLY A 108 16.30 -0.66 0.15
N ILE A 109 15.38 -1.04 -0.71
CA ILE A 109 13.94 -0.83 -0.51
C ILE A 109 13.42 -1.68 0.66
N GLN A 110 12.81 -1.02 1.65
CA GLN A 110 12.22 -1.65 2.82
C GLN A 110 10.68 -1.60 2.83
N ILE A 111 10.10 -0.63 2.11
CA ILE A 111 8.66 -0.45 1.98
C ILE A 111 8.32 -0.33 0.50
N ILE A 112 7.24 -0.95 0.08
CA ILE A 112 6.63 -0.76 -1.24
C ILE A 112 5.16 -0.40 -1.01
N ASP A 113 4.83 0.86 -1.28
CA ASP A 113 3.45 1.34 -1.25
C ASP A 113 2.88 1.33 -2.67
N VAL A 114 1.65 0.85 -2.82
CA VAL A 114 0.95 0.86 -4.12
C VAL A 114 -0.47 1.37 -3.92
N THR A 115 -0.88 2.34 -4.73
CA THR A 115 -2.27 2.79 -4.79
C THR A 115 -2.88 2.40 -6.13
N ALA A 116 -4.04 1.75 -6.08
CA ALA A 116 -4.68 1.14 -7.24
C ALA A 116 -6.21 1.28 -7.21
N GLY A 117 -6.85 1.19 -8.35
CA GLY A 117 -8.28 0.94 -8.43
C GLY A 117 -8.59 -0.54 -8.17
N LEU A 118 -9.64 -0.85 -7.41
CA LEU A 118 -10.08 -2.23 -7.24
C LEU A 118 -10.51 -2.85 -8.59
N ASN A 119 -11.09 -2.04 -9.47
CA ASN A 119 -11.49 -2.39 -10.84
C ASN A 119 -10.75 -1.50 -11.85
N LYS A 120 -10.75 -1.91 -13.11
CA LYS A 120 -10.17 -1.11 -14.20
C LYS A 120 -11.00 0.16 -14.45
N GLU A 121 -12.32 0.03 -14.42
CA GLU A 121 -13.26 1.13 -14.54
C GLU A 121 -13.31 1.91 -13.24
N GLU A 122 -13.37 3.25 -13.33
CA GLU A 122 -13.43 4.13 -12.16
C GLU A 122 -14.71 3.91 -11.35
N PHE A 123 -15.83 3.70 -12.01
CA PHE A 123 -17.13 3.47 -11.36
C PHE A 123 -17.71 2.13 -11.78
N VAL A 124 -18.00 1.28 -10.81
CA VAL A 124 -18.50 -0.09 -11.00
C VAL A 124 -19.73 -0.37 -10.12
N SER A 125 -20.46 -1.43 -10.45
CA SER A 125 -21.49 -1.91 -9.54
C SER A 125 -20.87 -2.55 -8.29
N GLU A 126 -21.66 -2.65 -7.24
CA GLU A 126 -21.24 -3.31 -5.99
C GLU A 126 -20.86 -4.78 -6.21
N GLU A 127 -21.56 -5.47 -7.12
CA GLU A 127 -21.30 -6.86 -7.50
C GLU A 127 -19.92 -6.98 -8.18
N GLN A 128 -19.59 -6.07 -9.10
CA GLN A 128 -18.29 -6.04 -9.77
C GLN A 128 -17.16 -5.78 -8.78
N ALA A 129 -17.34 -4.82 -7.85
CA ALA A 129 -16.36 -4.54 -6.80
C ALA A 129 -16.16 -5.75 -5.87
N TYR A 130 -17.26 -6.37 -5.44
CA TYR A 130 -17.21 -7.55 -4.59
C TYR A 130 -16.52 -8.75 -5.26
N MET A 131 -16.75 -8.97 -6.56
CA MET A 131 -16.06 -10.04 -7.29
C MET A 131 -14.56 -9.77 -7.43
N ALA A 132 -14.16 -8.51 -7.71
CA ALA A 132 -12.75 -8.12 -7.77
C ALA A 132 -12.04 -8.27 -6.40
N TYR A 133 -12.72 -7.93 -5.31
CA TYR A 133 -12.25 -8.20 -3.95
C TYR A 133 -11.97 -9.69 -3.72
N LYS A 134 -12.94 -10.56 -4.07
CA LYS A 134 -12.77 -12.02 -3.93
C LYS A 134 -11.62 -12.57 -4.77
N GLU A 135 -11.46 -12.08 -5.99
CA GLU A 135 -10.35 -12.49 -6.88
C GLU A 135 -9.01 -12.13 -6.28
N LEU A 136 -8.86 -10.89 -5.78
CA LEU A 136 -7.63 -10.41 -5.14
C LEU A 136 -7.25 -11.28 -3.94
N PHE A 137 -8.19 -11.52 -3.01
CA PHE A 137 -7.89 -12.30 -1.81
C PHE A 137 -7.72 -13.79 -2.09
N SER A 138 -8.38 -14.34 -3.10
CA SER A 138 -8.12 -15.70 -3.56
C SER A 138 -6.70 -15.85 -4.14
N GLN A 139 -6.19 -14.84 -4.84
CA GLN A 139 -4.80 -14.80 -5.31
C GLN A 139 -3.81 -14.78 -4.14
N LEU A 140 -4.03 -13.89 -3.15
CA LEU A 140 -3.18 -13.77 -1.96
C LEU A 140 -3.17 -15.07 -1.14
N GLN A 141 -4.33 -15.71 -0.96
CA GLN A 141 -4.45 -16.99 -0.27
C GLN A 141 -3.63 -18.09 -0.97
N LYS A 142 -3.76 -18.21 -2.30
CA LYS A 142 -3.00 -19.17 -3.11
C LYS A 142 -1.50 -18.92 -3.06
N ALA A 143 -1.09 -17.67 -2.93
CA ALA A 143 0.30 -17.26 -2.74
C ALA A 143 0.81 -17.43 -1.30
N GLY A 144 0.02 -18.03 -0.39
CA GLY A 144 0.45 -18.38 0.96
C GLY A 144 0.44 -17.25 1.98
N TRP A 145 -0.22 -16.14 1.67
CA TRP A 145 -0.40 -15.05 2.64
C TRP A 145 -1.38 -15.48 3.74
N LYS A 146 -1.09 -15.10 4.99
CA LYS A 146 -1.89 -15.44 6.17
C LYS A 146 -2.32 -14.17 6.89
N ALA A 147 -3.48 -14.19 7.53
CA ALA A 147 -3.91 -13.12 8.42
C ALA A 147 -2.86 -12.86 9.52
N TYR A 148 -2.67 -11.60 9.87
CA TYR A 148 -1.66 -11.18 10.83
C TYR A 148 -2.25 -10.28 11.91
N PHE A 149 -1.91 -10.58 13.16
CA PHE A 149 -2.13 -9.71 14.31
C PHE A 149 -0.77 -9.22 14.81
N TYR A 150 -0.64 -7.92 15.07
CA TYR A 150 0.54 -7.43 15.77
C TYR A 150 0.68 -8.11 17.14
N PRO A 151 1.89 -8.20 17.69
CA PRO A 151 2.09 -8.86 19.00
C PRO A 151 1.23 -8.32 20.14
N SER A 152 0.82 -7.06 20.09
CA SER A 152 -0.09 -6.41 21.05
C SER A 152 -1.58 -6.53 20.71
N ASP A 153 -1.94 -6.89 19.46
CA ASP A 153 -3.34 -6.95 19.02
C ASP A 153 -4.11 -8.11 19.68
N THR A 154 -5.40 -7.92 19.86
CA THR A 154 -6.35 -8.98 20.24
C THR A 154 -6.45 -10.00 19.11
N ARG A 155 -6.27 -11.28 19.41
CA ARG A 155 -6.41 -12.40 18.46
C ARG A 155 -7.88 -12.79 18.33
N PHE A 156 -8.66 -12.00 17.65
CA PHE A 156 -10.07 -12.30 17.44
C PHE A 156 -10.27 -13.60 16.65
N ASP A 157 -11.21 -14.43 17.08
CA ASP A 157 -11.64 -15.61 16.33
C ASP A 157 -12.34 -15.20 15.04
N LYS A 158 -12.07 -15.91 13.93
CA LYS A 158 -12.63 -15.62 12.61
C LYS A 158 -14.18 -15.61 12.57
N LYS A 159 -14.86 -16.27 13.51
CA LYS A 159 -16.31 -16.21 13.62
C LYS A 159 -16.84 -14.81 14.00
N ASP A 160 -16.00 -13.97 14.59
CA ASP A 160 -16.32 -12.58 14.92
C ASP A 160 -15.91 -11.60 13.80
N ASN A 161 -15.44 -12.10 12.64
CA ASN A 161 -14.90 -11.28 11.55
C ASN A 161 -15.85 -10.11 11.16
N LEU A 162 -17.13 -10.38 10.99
CA LEU A 162 -18.12 -9.34 10.68
C LEU A 162 -18.28 -8.32 11.81
N LYS A 163 -18.32 -8.77 13.08
CA LYS A 163 -18.44 -7.91 14.25
C LYS A 163 -17.24 -6.99 14.39
N VAL A 164 -16.02 -7.54 14.31
CA VAL A 164 -14.76 -6.74 14.35
C VAL A 164 -14.71 -5.75 13.19
N MET A 165 -15.09 -6.18 11.99
CA MET A 165 -15.15 -5.29 10.85
C MET A 165 -16.12 -4.13 11.08
N GLN A 166 -17.31 -4.38 11.65
CA GLN A 166 -18.31 -3.35 11.93
C GLN A 166 -17.85 -2.37 13.02
N GLU A 167 -17.16 -2.84 14.06
CA GLU A 167 -16.71 -2.01 15.17
C GLU A 167 -15.42 -1.27 14.84
N ASP A 168 -14.39 -1.99 14.38
CA ASP A 168 -13.02 -1.49 14.23
C ASP A 168 -12.61 -1.19 12.78
N GLY A 169 -13.41 -1.59 11.79
CA GLY A 169 -13.05 -1.44 10.38
C GLY A 169 -11.94 -2.39 9.93
N VAL A 170 -11.73 -3.50 10.64
CA VAL A 170 -10.67 -4.48 10.35
C VAL A 170 -11.28 -5.81 9.93
N ILE A 171 -10.84 -6.35 8.80
CA ILE A 171 -11.11 -7.73 8.42
C ILE A 171 -9.97 -8.60 8.98
N ILE A 172 -10.29 -9.46 9.93
CA ILE A 172 -9.31 -10.34 10.59
C ILE A 172 -9.06 -11.63 9.81
N ASP A 173 -10.04 -12.09 9.02
CA ASP A 173 -9.91 -13.21 8.10
C ASP A 173 -10.49 -12.85 6.73
N PRO A 174 -9.66 -12.35 5.80
CA PRO A 174 -10.13 -11.92 4.48
C PRO A 174 -10.50 -13.10 3.55
N TYR A 175 -10.20 -14.32 3.95
CA TYR A 175 -10.48 -15.54 3.18
C TYR A 175 -11.82 -16.16 3.52
N ASN A 176 -12.39 -15.79 4.64
CA ASN A 176 -13.80 -16.05 4.97
C ASN A 176 -14.66 -14.91 4.42
N PHE A 177 -14.97 -15.00 3.12
CA PHE A 177 -15.63 -13.93 2.39
C PHE A 177 -17.00 -13.58 2.98
N LEU A 178 -17.21 -12.29 3.17
CA LEU A 178 -18.55 -11.75 3.43
C LEU A 178 -19.49 -12.14 2.29
N THR A 179 -20.80 -12.24 2.59
CA THR A 179 -21.80 -12.27 1.53
C THR A 179 -21.89 -10.90 0.86
N LEU A 180 -22.37 -10.84 -0.39
CA LEU A 180 -22.59 -9.56 -1.07
C LEU A 180 -23.50 -8.62 -0.27
N LYS A 181 -24.51 -9.18 0.43
CA LYS A 181 -25.39 -8.40 1.31
C LYS A 181 -24.60 -7.74 2.45
N GLN A 182 -23.75 -8.50 3.16
CA GLN A 182 -22.91 -7.98 4.25
C GLN A 182 -21.90 -6.96 3.74
N TRP A 183 -21.34 -7.16 2.53
CA TRP A 183 -20.47 -6.20 1.86
C TRP A 183 -21.18 -4.85 1.65
N LYS A 184 -22.39 -4.87 1.06
CA LYS A 184 -23.20 -3.67 0.83
C LYS A 184 -23.53 -2.96 2.14
N GLU A 185 -24.07 -3.69 3.11
CA GLU A 185 -24.43 -3.15 4.44
C GLU A 185 -23.24 -2.49 5.14
N TYR A 186 -22.06 -3.08 5.04
CA TYR A 186 -20.86 -2.48 5.62
C TYR A 186 -20.51 -1.15 4.95
N PHE A 187 -20.36 -1.14 3.63
CA PHE A 187 -19.94 0.08 2.92
C PHE A 187 -21.04 1.15 2.86
N ASP A 188 -22.27 0.86 3.21
CA ASP A 188 -23.32 1.87 3.42
C ASP A 188 -23.13 2.63 4.73
N SER A 189 -22.51 2.02 5.73
CA SER A 189 -22.27 2.62 7.06
C SER A 189 -20.82 3.10 7.25
N LYS A 190 -19.85 2.47 6.60
CA LYS A 190 -18.41 2.73 6.71
C LYS A 190 -17.81 2.92 5.32
N SER A 191 -16.74 3.67 5.22
CA SER A 191 -16.10 3.97 3.94
C SER A 191 -14.75 3.28 3.74
N ILE A 192 -14.18 2.67 4.77
CA ILE A 192 -12.85 2.08 4.73
C ILE A 192 -12.79 0.79 5.54
N VAL A 193 -12.00 -0.16 5.06
CA VAL A 193 -11.64 -1.38 5.78
C VAL A 193 -10.15 -1.63 5.66
N VAL A 194 -9.54 -2.19 6.71
CA VAL A 194 -8.11 -2.53 6.78
C VAL A 194 -7.94 -4.05 6.93
N ILE A 195 -6.96 -4.60 6.24
CA ILE A 195 -6.60 -6.02 6.29
C ILE A 195 -5.09 -6.12 6.47
N ARG A 196 -4.63 -7.02 7.35
CA ARG A 196 -3.21 -7.28 7.57
C ARG A 196 -2.86 -8.72 7.23
N LEU A 197 -1.83 -8.89 6.43
CA LEU A 197 -1.35 -10.19 5.95
C LEU A 197 0.15 -10.31 6.15
N TYR A 198 0.61 -11.54 6.35
CA TYR A 198 2.02 -11.85 6.54
C TYR A 198 2.43 -13.07 5.75
N THR A 199 3.64 -13.04 5.21
CA THR A 199 4.34 -14.21 4.67
C THR A 199 5.85 -14.01 4.72
N ASN A 200 6.63 -15.01 5.14
CA ASN A 200 8.09 -15.08 5.01
C ASN A 200 8.85 -13.77 5.27
N GLY A 201 8.58 -13.12 6.41
CA GLY A 201 9.27 -11.89 6.81
C GLY A 201 8.76 -10.62 6.12
N ILE A 202 7.64 -10.69 5.41
CA ILE A 202 6.97 -9.55 4.77
C ILE A 202 5.58 -9.37 5.37
N LEU A 203 5.28 -8.16 5.77
CA LEU A 203 3.97 -7.69 6.22
C LEU A 203 3.30 -6.89 5.10
N ALA A 204 2.05 -7.16 4.81
CA ALA A 204 1.23 -6.32 3.95
C ALA A 204 0.04 -5.77 4.73
N GLU A 205 -0.10 -4.46 4.78
CA GLU A 205 -1.32 -3.80 5.20
C GLU A 205 -2.04 -3.28 3.96
N LEU A 206 -3.27 -3.70 3.79
CA LEU A 206 -4.14 -3.27 2.71
C LEU A 206 -5.30 -2.48 3.29
N SER A 207 -5.49 -1.25 2.84
CA SER A 207 -6.74 -0.52 3.05
C SER A 207 -7.54 -0.46 1.76
N MET A 208 -8.85 -0.68 1.88
CA MET A 208 -9.79 -0.54 0.79
C MET A 208 -10.84 0.50 1.17
N SER A 209 -10.99 1.51 0.32
CA SER A 209 -11.89 2.63 0.56
C SER A 209 -12.91 2.78 -0.54
N ARG A 210 -14.20 2.93 -0.19
CA ARG A 210 -15.22 3.45 -1.09
C ARG A 210 -15.16 4.98 -1.07
N THR A 211 -14.72 5.62 -2.16
CA THR A 211 -14.38 7.06 -2.19
C THR A 211 -15.47 7.92 -2.80
N LYS A 212 -16.09 7.47 -3.89
CA LYS A 212 -17.10 8.23 -4.62
C LYS A 212 -18.27 7.34 -5.04
N SER A 213 -19.40 7.97 -5.30
CA SER A 213 -20.57 7.36 -5.89
C SER A 213 -21.05 8.19 -7.07
N LYS A 214 -21.47 7.53 -8.15
CA LYS A 214 -22.09 8.14 -9.32
C LYS A 214 -23.28 7.26 -9.69
N GLU A 215 -24.49 7.80 -9.47
CA GLU A 215 -25.75 7.04 -9.57
C GLU A 215 -25.70 5.82 -8.64
N ASP A 216 -25.92 4.61 -9.17
CA ASP A 216 -25.83 3.32 -8.47
C ASP A 216 -24.42 2.72 -8.44
N LYS A 217 -23.45 3.34 -9.16
CA LYS A 217 -22.06 2.88 -9.23
C LYS A 217 -21.17 3.50 -8.15
N LYS A 218 -20.14 2.78 -7.76
CA LYS A 218 -19.20 3.16 -6.69
C LYS A 218 -17.77 3.09 -7.20
N GLN A 219 -16.91 3.93 -6.62
CA GLN A 219 -15.47 3.91 -6.83
C GLN A 219 -14.80 3.30 -5.59
N TYR A 220 -13.89 2.35 -5.81
CA TYR A 220 -13.09 1.73 -4.76
C TYR A 220 -11.60 1.91 -5.03
N VAL A 221 -10.89 2.39 -4.03
CA VAL A 221 -9.44 2.57 -4.05
C VAL A 221 -8.79 1.60 -3.06
N LEU A 222 -7.74 0.94 -3.52
CA LEU A 222 -6.86 0.10 -2.72
C LEU A 222 -5.57 0.84 -2.42
N ARG A 223 -5.08 0.73 -1.18
CA ARG A 223 -3.73 1.14 -0.79
C ARG A 223 -3.06 -0.04 -0.12
N PHE A 224 -1.97 -0.48 -0.72
CA PHE A 224 -1.09 -1.50 -0.15
C PHE A 224 0.11 -0.81 0.46
N SER A 225 0.48 -1.19 1.67
CA SER A 225 1.79 -0.93 2.26
C SER A 225 2.44 -2.28 2.55
N VAL A 226 3.40 -2.67 1.71
CA VAL A 226 4.11 -3.95 1.84
C VAL A 226 5.49 -3.66 2.40
N GLN A 227 5.82 -4.24 3.55
CA GLN A 227 6.97 -3.86 4.35
C GLN A 227 7.78 -5.09 4.76
N THR A 228 9.10 -4.94 4.83
CA THR A 228 9.90 -5.97 5.48
C THR A 228 9.61 -5.98 6.98
N ILE A 229 9.46 -7.16 7.58
CA ILE A 229 9.26 -7.26 9.03
C ILE A 229 10.48 -6.75 9.81
N ARG A 230 11.65 -6.77 9.18
CA ARG A 230 12.87 -6.14 9.70
C ARG A 230 12.68 -4.66 9.91
N TYR A 231 12.16 -3.95 8.91
CA TYR A 231 11.82 -2.52 9.01
C TYR A 231 10.81 -2.28 10.13
N VAL A 232 9.68 -2.99 10.09
CA VAL A 232 8.61 -2.82 11.07
C VAL A 232 9.12 -3.01 12.50
N THR A 233 9.89 -4.07 12.74
CA THR A 233 10.41 -4.38 14.08
C THR A 233 11.46 -3.37 14.54
N LYS A 234 12.45 -3.05 13.71
CA LYS A 234 13.48 -2.07 14.08
C LYS A 234 12.92 -0.67 14.30
N ASN A 235 11.92 -0.27 13.51
CA ASN A 235 11.24 1.01 13.67
C ASN A 235 10.38 1.08 14.94
N SER A 236 9.94 -0.05 15.47
CA SER A 236 9.18 -0.14 16.73
C SER A 236 10.07 -0.16 17.98
N ILE A 237 11.37 -0.32 17.83
CA ILE A 237 12.36 -0.32 18.90
C ILE A 237 13.05 1.05 18.93
N GLU A 238 13.12 1.70 20.09
CA GLU A 238 13.84 2.96 20.23
C GLU A 238 15.30 2.80 19.79
N ASN A 239 15.72 3.65 18.85
CA ASN A 239 17.04 3.57 18.20
C ASN A 239 17.35 2.20 17.56
N GLY A 240 16.34 1.41 17.17
CA GLY A 240 16.49 0.02 16.70
C GLY A 240 17.43 -0.16 15.51
N TYR A 241 17.57 0.85 14.65
CA TYR A 241 18.52 0.83 13.53
C TYR A 241 19.99 1.00 13.96
N ASN A 242 20.23 1.55 15.14
CA ASN A 242 21.59 1.76 15.71
C ASN A 242 21.99 0.61 16.66
N LEU A 243 21.04 -0.25 17.03
CA LEU A 243 21.32 -1.41 17.87
C LEU A 243 21.78 -2.61 17.03
N THR A 244 22.70 -3.39 17.56
CA THR A 244 23.24 -4.58 16.89
C THR A 244 23.35 -5.76 17.87
N GLY A 245 23.37 -6.97 17.32
CA GLY A 245 23.65 -8.20 18.07
C GLY A 245 22.85 -8.35 19.38
N PRO A 246 23.54 -8.53 20.52
CA PRO A 246 22.88 -8.76 21.81
C PRO A 246 22.00 -7.58 22.31
N GLU A 247 22.37 -6.34 21.96
CA GLU A 247 21.59 -5.16 22.36
C GLU A 247 20.25 -5.11 21.66
N LEU A 248 20.25 -5.33 20.33
CA LEU A 248 19.01 -5.42 19.54
C LEU A 248 18.14 -6.60 20.03
N LYS A 249 18.77 -7.74 20.34
CA LYS A 249 18.00 -8.90 20.83
C LYS A 249 17.32 -8.61 22.17
N ARG A 250 18.02 -7.97 23.10
CA ARG A 250 17.44 -7.59 24.38
C ARG A 250 16.26 -6.61 24.22
N ALA A 251 16.46 -5.54 23.43
CA ALA A 251 15.41 -4.57 23.18
C ALA A 251 14.18 -5.22 22.48
N TYR A 252 14.41 -6.12 21.54
CA TYR A 252 13.35 -6.90 20.92
C TYR A 252 12.59 -7.76 21.92
N ASP A 253 13.29 -8.50 22.80
CA ASP A 253 12.64 -9.35 23.82
C ASP A 253 11.83 -8.54 24.82
N GLU A 254 12.34 -7.37 25.23
CA GLU A 254 11.63 -6.42 26.10
C GLU A 254 10.36 -5.90 25.43
N MET A 255 10.44 -5.51 24.15
CA MET A 255 9.27 -5.09 23.35
C MET A 255 8.22 -6.20 23.29
N VAL A 256 8.63 -7.44 22.96
CA VAL A 256 7.70 -8.58 22.87
C VAL A 256 7.01 -8.87 24.20
N LEU A 257 7.72 -8.74 25.32
CA LEU A 257 7.12 -8.92 26.66
C LEU A 257 6.06 -7.85 26.96
N VAL A 258 6.32 -6.58 26.59
CA VAL A 258 5.34 -5.49 26.76
C VAL A 258 4.11 -5.77 25.90
N ASP A 259 4.30 -6.07 24.62
CA ASP A 259 3.23 -6.37 23.68
C ASP A 259 2.34 -7.54 24.14
N GLN A 260 2.95 -8.63 24.62
CA GLN A 260 2.20 -9.77 25.14
C GLN A 260 1.36 -9.42 26.38
N LYS A 261 1.89 -8.55 27.25
CA LYS A 261 1.15 -8.07 28.42
C LYS A 261 -0.06 -7.22 28.00
N ASP A 262 0.12 -6.35 27.01
CA ASP A 262 -0.95 -5.49 26.53
C ASP A 262 -1.99 -6.30 25.74
N ARG A 263 -1.58 -7.24 24.90
CA ARG A 263 -2.49 -8.23 24.29
C ARG A 263 -3.36 -8.92 25.34
N LYS A 264 -2.74 -9.44 26.40
CA LYS A 264 -3.49 -10.16 27.45
C LYS A 264 -4.58 -9.26 28.07
N LYS A 265 -4.28 -7.97 28.33
CA LYS A 265 -5.27 -7.03 28.83
C LYS A 265 -6.40 -6.77 27.80
N ALA A 266 -6.03 -6.56 26.53
CA ALA A 266 -6.97 -6.34 25.46
C ALA A 266 -7.90 -7.54 25.24
N GLU A 267 -7.36 -8.78 25.27
CA GLU A 267 -8.14 -10.01 25.14
C GLU A 267 -9.10 -10.24 26.31
N ILE A 268 -8.70 -9.90 27.56
CA ILE A 268 -9.60 -9.95 28.71
C ILE A 268 -10.76 -8.95 28.55
N LYS A 269 -10.49 -7.76 28.02
CA LYS A 269 -11.52 -6.75 27.73
C LYS A 269 -12.47 -7.25 26.64
N ALA A 270 -11.92 -7.71 25.52
CA ALA A 270 -12.67 -8.22 24.39
C ALA A 270 -13.61 -9.40 24.78
N LYS A 271 -13.12 -10.34 25.61
CA LYS A 271 -13.97 -11.42 26.14
C LYS A 271 -15.16 -10.89 26.95
N LYS A 272 -15.00 -9.84 27.74
CA LYS A 272 -16.10 -9.19 28.49
C LYS A 272 -17.11 -8.51 27.57
N GLU A 273 -16.67 -8.04 26.41
CA GLU A 273 -17.49 -7.41 25.37
C GLU A 273 -18.15 -8.45 24.42
N GLY A 274 -17.98 -9.74 24.74
CA GLY A 274 -18.60 -10.86 24.00
C GLY A 274 -17.89 -11.24 22.71
N PHE A 275 -16.59 -10.92 22.58
CA PHE A 275 -15.75 -11.44 21.51
C PHE A 275 -15.12 -12.78 21.88
N HIS A 276 -14.83 -13.56 20.87
CA HIS A 276 -14.07 -14.82 21.01
C HIS A 276 -12.60 -14.57 20.61
N ILE A 277 -11.71 -15.28 21.30
CA ILE A 277 -10.26 -15.18 21.05
C ILE A 277 -9.78 -16.48 20.41
N ASP A 278 -9.01 -16.36 19.34
CA ASP A 278 -8.27 -17.47 18.73
C ASP A 278 -7.01 -17.75 19.57
N GLU A 279 -7.15 -18.60 20.58
CA GLU A 279 -6.04 -18.99 21.44
C GLU A 279 -5.01 -19.88 20.72
N ALA A 280 -5.37 -20.46 19.56
CA ALA A 280 -4.48 -21.26 18.75
C ALA A 280 -3.53 -20.42 17.87
N TYR A 281 -3.89 -19.17 17.59
CA TYR A 281 -3.05 -18.27 16.79
C TYR A 281 -1.73 -18.00 17.53
N GLN A 282 -0.63 -18.19 16.80
CA GLN A 282 0.73 -17.86 17.24
C GLN A 282 1.35 -16.87 16.25
N ASN A 283 1.95 -15.80 16.78
CA ASN A 283 2.72 -14.91 15.93
C ASN A 283 3.90 -15.67 15.30
N PRO A 284 4.22 -15.37 14.04
CA PRO A 284 5.43 -15.94 13.41
C PRO A 284 6.68 -15.52 14.18
N ASP A 285 7.69 -16.40 14.23
CA ASP A 285 9.03 -16.01 14.69
C ASP A 285 9.66 -15.08 13.64
N VAL A 286 9.71 -13.80 13.98
CA VAL A 286 10.24 -12.75 13.10
C VAL A 286 11.72 -12.46 13.35
N TRP A 287 12.30 -12.94 14.46
CA TRP A 287 13.68 -12.64 14.85
C TRP A 287 14.71 -13.03 13.77
N GLN A 288 14.47 -14.13 13.08
CA GLN A 288 15.35 -14.58 11.98
C GLN A 288 15.51 -13.55 10.84
N TYR A 289 14.55 -12.64 10.67
CA TYR A 289 14.55 -11.57 9.66
C TYR A 289 15.08 -10.25 10.21
N VAL A 290 15.07 -10.08 11.55
CA VAL A 290 15.45 -8.80 12.23
C VAL A 290 16.94 -8.72 12.49
N LYS A 291 17.58 -9.86 12.81
CA LYS A 291 19.01 -9.99 13.15
C LYS A 291 19.95 -9.60 12.01
#